data_1ae202fbc42e063170b2727d449c89c2
#
_entry.id   1ae202fbc42e063170b2727d449c89c2
#
_cell.length_a   1.000
_cell.length_b   1.000
_cell.length_c   1.000
_cell.angle_alpha   90.00
_cell.angle_beta   90.00
_cell.angle_gamma   90.00
#
_symmetry.space_group_name_H-M   'P 1'
#
loop_
_entity.id
_entity.type
_entity.pdbx_description
1 polymer ?
#
loop_
_entity_poly.entity_id
_entity_poly.type
_entity_poly.pdbx_seq_one_letter_code
_entity_poly.pdbx_strand_id
1 'polypeptide(L)'
;MIDRRAELDSTVEVGPGVVIGNKVRVGPGTVIGPYAVIEGETTIGARNRIFQFASIGADPQDLKYHGEPSRLEIGDDNRIREFTTVHRGTEGGGMLTRIGNHVLLMNYVHVAHDCFIGDHSIIANSTELAGHCVLEEWVVTAGMCGVHQFSRIGAHAIVAAGSKVAQDVPPYSMVAGDRARLVGVNSVGLERRGFTPATILALKSAFRTLFYGKLLRDEAIEQIRAESGAIHEITHLLDFIANSPRGVVGRERE
;
A
#
# COMPACT_ATOMS: atom_id res chain seq x y z
N MET A 1 29.69 -0.46 1.51
CA MET A 1 30.29 -1.62 0.78
C MET A 1 29.32 -2.02 -0.33
N ILE A 2 29.76 -2.06 -1.58
CA ILE A 2 28.96 -2.48 -2.73
C ILE A 2 29.55 -3.79 -3.25
N ASP A 3 28.72 -4.84 -3.32
CA ASP A 3 29.15 -6.12 -3.91
C ASP A 3 29.39 -5.94 -5.42
N ARG A 4 30.45 -6.59 -5.93
CA ARG A 4 30.85 -6.46 -7.36
C ARG A 4 29.82 -7.04 -8.34
N ARG A 5 28.90 -7.86 -7.86
CA ARG A 5 27.84 -8.49 -8.66
C ARG A 5 26.53 -7.67 -8.65
N ALA A 6 26.45 -6.60 -7.86
CA ALA A 6 25.33 -5.67 -7.92
C ALA A 6 25.31 -4.95 -9.27
N GLU A 7 24.14 -4.81 -9.85
CA GLU A 7 23.92 -4.16 -11.15
C GLU A 7 23.37 -2.75 -10.91
N LEU A 8 24.22 -1.74 -10.99
CA LEU A 8 23.84 -0.34 -10.84
C LEU A 8 23.97 0.37 -12.18
N ASP A 9 22.93 1.10 -12.59
CA ASP A 9 23.06 2.00 -13.73
C ASP A 9 24.14 3.06 -13.45
N SER A 10 24.84 3.50 -14.49
CA SER A 10 25.96 4.45 -14.37
C SER A 10 25.58 5.82 -13.81
N THR A 11 24.28 6.14 -13.79
CA THR A 11 23.73 7.41 -13.26
C THR A 11 23.24 7.31 -11.81
N VAL A 12 23.42 6.16 -11.17
CA VAL A 12 23.04 5.96 -9.75
C VAL A 12 24.02 6.70 -8.85
N GLU A 13 23.49 7.53 -7.97
CA GLU A 13 24.28 8.22 -6.95
C GLU A 13 24.23 7.45 -5.63
N VAL A 14 25.40 7.14 -5.05
CA VAL A 14 25.51 6.36 -3.81
C VAL A 14 26.23 7.15 -2.73
N GLY A 15 25.57 7.39 -1.61
CA GLY A 15 26.12 8.06 -0.45
C GLY A 15 27.18 7.23 0.31
N PRO A 16 27.90 7.86 1.25
CA PRO A 16 28.91 7.15 2.06
C PRO A 16 28.26 6.10 2.98
N GLY A 17 28.99 5.02 3.23
CA GLY A 17 28.56 3.97 4.17
C GLY A 17 27.43 3.07 3.68
N VAL A 18 26.95 3.22 2.45
CA VAL A 18 25.91 2.37 1.87
C VAL A 18 26.41 0.93 1.72
N VAL A 19 25.51 -0.03 1.99
CA VAL A 19 25.73 -1.46 1.76
C VAL A 19 24.77 -1.94 0.67
N ILE A 20 25.31 -2.57 -0.40
CA ILE A 20 24.50 -3.13 -1.50
C ILE A 20 24.90 -4.59 -1.72
N GLY A 21 23.94 -5.47 -1.64
CA GLY A 21 24.10 -6.92 -1.80
C GLY A 21 24.24 -7.35 -3.26
N ASN A 22 24.65 -8.60 -3.44
CA ASN A 22 25.08 -9.18 -4.72
C ASN A 22 23.97 -9.43 -5.75
N LYS A 23 22.71 -9.43 -5.35
CA LYS A 23 21.55 -9.66 -6.23
C LYS A 23 20.69 -8.39 -6.42
N VAL A 24 21.25 -7.25 -6.05
CA VAL A 24 20.55 -5.96 -6.14
C VAL A 24 20.75 -5.38 -7.53
N ARG A 25 19.65 -4.89 -8.11
CA ARG A 25 19.62 -4.11 -9.36
C ARG A 25 19.01 -2.75 -9.10
N VAL A 26 19.64 -1.69 -9.60
CA VAL A 26 19.16 -0.30 -9.41
C VAL A 26 19.15 0.43 -10.75
N GLY A 27 17.97 0.94 -11.12
CA GLY A 27 17.73 1.68 -12.36
C GLY A 27 18.25 3.12 -12.34
N PRO A 28 18.23 3.78 -13.51
CA PRO A 28 18.88 5.07 -13.76
C PRO A 28 18.33 6.20 -12.90
N GLY A 29 19.20 7.15 -12.54
CA GLY A 29 18.87 8.38 -11.83
C GLY A 29 18.40 8.17 -10.37
N THR A 30 18.55 6.96 -9.84
CA THR A 30 18.24 6.67 -8.44
C THR A 30 19.34 7.20 -7.52
N VAL A 31 18.95 7.83 -6.41
CA VAL A 31 19.85 8.39 -5.40
C VAL A 31 19.68 7.62 -4.08
N ILE A 32 20.79 7.07 -3.57
CA ILE A 32 20.83 6.26 -2.34
C ILE A 32 21.57 7.05 -1.27
N GLY A 33 20.88 7.45 -0.22
CA GLY A 33 21.41 8.22 0.91
C GLY A 33 22.39 7.42 1.78
N PRO A 34 23.16 8.13 2.62
CA PRO A 34 24.21 7.52 3.44
C PRO A 34 23.68 6.42 4.36
N TYR A 35 24.51 5.37 4.55
CA TYR A 35 24.23 4.26 5.47
C TYR A 35 22.92 3.49 5.18
N ALA A 36 22.32 3.62 3.99
CA ALA A 36 21.25 2.73 3.58
C ALA A 36 21.79 1.32 3.32
N VAL A 37 20.99 0.31 3.62
CA VAL A 37 21.30 -1.11 3.36
C VAL A 37 20.28 -1.65 2.37
N ILE A 38 20.77 -2.20 1.24
CA ILE A 38 19.95 -2.81 0.20
C ILE A 38 20.48 -4.20 -0.07
N GLU A 39 19.65 -5.21 0.15
CA GLU A 39 20.10 -6.60 0.08
C GLU A 39 19.07 -7.54 -0.54
N GLY A 40 19.40 -8.82 -0.58
CA GLY A 40 18.56 -9.85 -1.18
C GLY A 40 18.37 -9.68 -2.68
N GLU A 41 17.42 -10.42 -3.24
CA GLU A 41 17.03 -10.28 -4.65
C GLU A 41 16.09 -9.10 -4.80
N THR A 42 16.66 -7.89 -4.91
CA THR A 42 15.94 -6.62 -4.91
C THR A 42 16.17 -5.88 -6.22
N THR A 43 15.08 -5.55 -6.90
CA THR A 43 15.10 -4.70 -8.10
C THR A 43 14.44 -3.36 -7.79
N ILE A 44 15.15 -2.28 -8.06
CA ILE A 44 14.70 -0.89 -7.86
C ILE A 44 14.71 -0.20 -9.22
N GLY A 45 13.61 0.39 -9.60
CA GLY A 45 13.44 1.13 -10.85
C GLY A 45 14.22 2.45 -10.89
N ALA A 46 13.78 3.34 -11.76
CA ALA A 46 14.46 4.60 -12.05
C ALA A 46 14.05 5.74 -11.11
N ARG A 47 14.91 6.76 -10.95
CA ARG A 47 14.64 8.05 -10.30
C ARG A 47 14.10 7.96 -8.86
N ASN A 48 14.38 6.85 -8.18
CA ASN A 48 14.01 6.68 -6.78
C ASN A 48 14.92 7.53 -5.87
N ARG A 49 14.40 7.98 -4.76
CA ARG A 49 15.17 8.61 -3.69
C ARG A 49 15.05 7.80 -2.41
N ILE A 50 16.13 7.12 -2.06
CA ILE A 50 16.25 6.32 -0.85
C ILE A 50 17.06 7.13 0.15
N PHE A 51 16.46 7.40 1.30
CA PHE A 51 17.09 8.24 2.33
C PHE A 51 18.00 7.41 3.25
N GLN A 52 18.77 8.10 4.06
CA GLN A 52 19.72 7.49 4.98
C GLN A 52 19.05 6.48 5.95
N PHE A 53 19.80 5.44 6.30
CA PHE A 53 19.38 4.41 7.25
C PHE A 53 18.14 3.59 6.84
N ALA A 54 17.71 3.65 5.59
CA ALA A 54 16.68 2.74 5.10
C ALA A 54 17.25 1.32 4.97
N SER A 55 16.45 0.30 5.33
CA SER A 55 16.78 -1.13 5.18
C SER A 55 15.81 -1.77 4.18
N ILE A 56 16.32 -2.15 3.02
CA ILE A 56 15.51 -2.55 1.88
C ILE A 56 15.93 -3.95 1.42
N GLY A 57 14.96 -4.85 1.31
CA GLY A 57 15.17 -6.20 0.82
C GLY A 57 15.74 -7.18 1.85
N ALA A 58 15.66 -6.85 3.14
CA ALA A 58 16.03 -7.76 4.21
C ALA A 58 15.14 -9.03 4.22
N ASP A 59 15.62 -10.06 4.91
CA ASP A 59 14.87 -11.31 5.10
C ASP A 59 13.53 -11.04 5.79
N PRO A 60 12.46 -11.78 5.39
CA PRO A 60 11.18 -11.69 6.06
C PRO A 60 11.24 -11.95 7.55
N GLN A 61 10.49 -11.18 8.34
CA GLN A 61 10.27 -11.45 9.77
C GLN A 61 9.16 -12.51 9.95
N ASP A 62 9.31 -13.64 9.28
CA ASP A 62 8.42 -14.79 9.40
C ASP A 62 9.22 -16.02 9.85
N LEU A 63 8.78 -16.66 10.93
CA LEU A 63 9.42 -17.87 11.46
C LEU A 63 9.40 -19.05 10.48
N LYS A 64 8.57 -19.00 9.44
CA LYS A 64 8.50 -20.01 8.37
C LYS A 64 9.50 -19.75 7.24
N TYR A 65 10.15 -18.60 7.23
CA TYR A 65 11.16 -18.30 6.22
C TYR A 65 12.44 -19.08 6.50
N HIS A 66 12.92 -19.84 5.52
CA HIS A 66 14.09 -20.72 5.62
C HIS A 66 15.20 -20.35 4.64
N GLY A 67 15.16 -19.14 4.05
CA GLY A 67 16.17 -18.66 3.10
C GLY A 67 15.81 -18.93 1.64
N GLU A 68 14.54 -19.18 1.33
CA GLU A 68 14.03 -19.33 -0.03
C GLU A 68 14.31 -18.06 -0.88
N PRO A 69 14.49 -18.20 -2.21
CA PRO A 69 14.93 -17.12 -3.10
C PRO A 69 13.80 -16.12 -3.42
N SER A 70 13.23 -15.51 -2.39
CA SER A 70 12.18 -14.50 -2.53
C SER A 70 12.72 -13.14 -2.96
N ARG A 71 11.84 -12.29 -3.48
CA ARG A 71 12.18 -11.05 -4.17
C ARG A 71 11.47 -9.84 -3.60
N LEU A 72 12.08 -8.67 -3.88
CA LEU A 72 11.47 -7.35 -3.72
C LEU A 72 11.57 -6.58 -5.03
N GLU A 73 10.46 -6.04 -5.49
CA GLU A 73 10.40 -5.14 -6.65
C GLU A 73 9.90 -3.76 -6.21
N ILE A 74 10.63 -2.72 -6.57
CA ILE A 74 10.29 -1.31 -6.35
C ILE A 74 10.28 -0.62 -7.71
N GLY A 75 9.16 0.03 -8.06
CA GLY A 75 9.01 0.76 -9.31
C GLY A 75 9.81 2.06 -9.37
N ASP A 76 9.32 3.02 -10.13
CA ASP A 76 9.98 4.28 -10.44
C ASP A 76 9.49 5.44 -9.56
N ASP A 77 10.32 6.50 -9.46
CA ASP A 77 9.95 7.81 -8.87
C ASP A 77 9.50 7.76 -7.40
N ASN A 78 9.89 6.73 -6.66
CA ASN A 78 9.51 6.59 -5.25
C ASN A 78 10.42 7.41 -4.33
N ARG A 79 9.88 7.76 -3.18
CA ARG A 79 10.61 8.37 -2.07
C ARG A 79 10.50 7.47 -0.85
N ILE A 80 11.61 6.84 -0.47
CA ILE A 80 11.71 5.95 0.70
C ILE A 80 12.54 6.67 1.74
N ARG A 81 11.86 7.12 2.80
CA ARG A 81 12.45 7.96 3.83
C ARG A 81 13.31 7.15 4.80
N GLU A 82 13.96 7.89 5.67
CA GLU A 82 14.89 7.36 6.66
C GLU A 82 14.22 6.36 7.62
N PHE A 83 14.98 5.33 8.00
CA PHE A 83 14.55 4.25 8.90
C PHE A 83 13.35 3.43 8.40
N THR A 84 12.99 3.55 7.12
CA THR A 84 11.99 2.66 6.50
C THR A 84 12.58 1.26 6.36
N THR A 85 11.78 0.24 6.64
CA THR A 85 12.14 -1.16 6.42
C THR A 85 11.19 -1.81 5.42
N VAL A 86 11.74 -2.51 4.43
CA VAL A 86 10.97 -3.23 3.40
C VAL A 86 11.54 -4.63 3.25
N HIS A 87 10.74 -5.65 3.51
CA HIS A 87 11.17 -7.04 3.43
C HIS A 87 10.77 -7.71 2.12
N ARG A 88 11.52 -8.74 1.72
CA ARG A 88 11.20 -9.59 0.57
C ARG A 88 9.97 -10.45 0.84
N GLY A 89 9.46 -11.13 -0.20
CA GLY A 89 8.37 -12.09 -0.07
C GLY A 89 8.75 -13.39 0.63
N THR A 90 7.77 -14.28 0.77
CA THR A 90 7.90 -15.65 1.30
C THR A 90 7.29 -16.66 0.35
N GLU A 91 7.59 -17.96 0.51
CA GLU A 91 6.99 -19.02 -0.29
C GLU A 91 5.45 -19.01 -0.18
N GLY A 92 4.92 -18.78 1.02
CA GLY A 92 3.49 -18.74 1.29
C GLY A 92 2.74 -17.55 0.67
N GLY A 93 3.45 -16.51 0.21
CA GLY A 93 2.90 -15.28 -0.36
C GLY A 93 3.21 -15.05 -1.84
N GLY A 94 3.78 -16.04 -2.52
CA GLY A 94 4.14 -15.92 -3.93
C GLY A 94 5.54 -15.36 -4.18
N MET A 95 6.40 -15.36 -3.18
CA MET A 95 7.83 -15.03 -3.29
C MET A 95 8.14 -13.57 -3.62
N LEU A 96 7.17 -12.65 -3.46
CA LEU A 96 7.32 -11.28 -3.94
C LEU A 96 6.67 -10.27 -3.02
N THR A 97 7.43 -9.26 -2.60
CA THR A 97 6.92 -7.96 -2.11
C THR A 97 7.06 -6.94 -3.23
N ARG A 98 6.05 -6.11 -3.45
CA ARG A 98 6.04 -5.14 -4.54
C ARG A 98 5.59 -3.75 -4.11
N ILE A 99 6.36 -2.74 -4.53
CA ILE A 99 6.03 -1.32 -4.40
C ILE A 99 5.94 -0.74 -5.81
N GLY A 100 4.83 -0.08 -6.12
CA GLY A 100 4.58 0.55 -7.41
C GLY A 100 5.42 1.80 -7.66
N ASN A 101 4.86 2.74 -8.41
CA ASN A 101 5.53 3.97 -8.83
C ASN A 101 5.00 5.18 -8.05
N HIS A 102 5.81 6.23 -7.94
CA HIS A 102 5.43 7.50 -7.27
C HIS A 102 4.96 7.33 -5.82
N VAL A 103 5.39 6.29 -5.13
CA VAL A 103 5.02 5.99 -3.74
C VAL A 103 5.90 6.80 -2.79
N LEU A 104 5.28 7.34 -1.75
CA LEU A 104 5.99 7.94 -0.61
C LEU A 104 5.86 7.03 0.61
N LEU A 105 6.98 6.43 1.02
CA LEU A 105 7.12 5.79 2.33
C LEU A 105 7.82 6.79 3.26
N MET A 106 7.09 7.29 4.26
CA MET A 106 7.67 8.22 5.23
C MET A 106 8.54 7.49 6.25
N ASN A 107 9.21 8.22 7.12
CA ASN A 107 10.15 7.63 8.07
C ASN A 107 9.49 6.67 9.05
N TYR A 108 10.24 5.64 9.43
CA TYR A 108 9.80 4.54 10.30
C TYR A 108 8.63 3.70 9.75
N VAL A 109 8.34 3.76 8.46
CA VAL A 109 7.37 2.84 7.85
C VAL A 109 7.96 1.44 7.78
N HIS A 110 7.16 0.44 8.13
CA HIS A 110 7.48 -0.97 7.91
C HIS A 110 6.58 -1.58 6.85
N VAL A 111 7.19 -2.20 5.84
CA VAL A 111 6.52 -3.00 4.82
C VAL A 111 6.99 -4.44 4.98
N ALA A 112 6.12 -5.30 5.55
CA ALA A 112 6.41 -6.71 5.72
C ALA A 112 6.38 -7.46 4.37
N HIS A 113 6.70 -8.73 4.44
CA HIS A 113 6.75 -9.65 3.31
C HIS A 113 5.41 -9.77 2.56
N ASP A 114 5.49 -10.05 1.27
CA ASP A 114 4.33 -10.32 0.40
C ASP A 114 3.30 -9.18 0.33
N CYS A 115 3.70 -7.96 0.71
CA CYS A 115 2.88 -6.77 0.54
C CYS A 115 2.91 -6.27 -0.91
N PHE A 116 1.79 -5.76 -1.37
CA PHE A 116 1.66 -5.01 -2.61
C PHE A 116 1.20 -3.58 -2.30
N ILE A 117 1.94 -2.58 -2.78
CA ILE A 117 1.59 -1.15 -2.65
C ILE A 117 1.45 -0.56 -4.05
N GLY A 118 0.24 -0.13 -4.38
CA GLY A 118 -0.10 0.48 -5.66
C GLY A 118 0.47 1.90 -5.83
N ASP A 119 0.45 2.36 -7.06
CA ASP A 119 1.03 3.63 -7.49
C ASP A 119 0.45 4.83 -6.75
N HIS A 120 1.25 5.89 -6.61
CA HIS A 120 0.86 7.16 -5.97
C HIS A 120 0.41 7.06 -4.52
N SER A 121 0.65 5.95 -3.84
CA SER A 121 0.29 5.77 -2.43
C SER A 121 1.20 6.57 -1.50
N ILE A 122 0.65 7.04 -0.39
CA ILE A 122 1.37 7.78 0.64
C ILE A 122 1.20 7.04 1.97
N ILE A 123 2.28 6.50 2.47
CA ILE A 123 2.31 5.79 3.75
C ILE A 123 3.06 6.67 4.75
N ALA A 124 2.30 7.26 5.69
CA ALA A 124 2.89 8.22 6.63
C ALA A 124 3.65 7.54 7.77
N ASN A 125 4.37 8.35 8.52
CA ASN A 125 5.32 7.98 9.57
C ASN A 125 4.81 6.88 10.50
N SER A 126 5.68 5.92 10.80
CA SER A 126 5.41 4.85 11.77
C SER A 126 4.15 4.03 11.44
N THR A 127 3.82 3.87 10.18
CA THR A 127 2.78 2.95 9.74
C THR A 127 3.38 1.56 9.54
N GLU A 128 2.73 0.55 10.11
CA GLU A 128 3.13 -0.85 10.07
C GLU A 128 2.19 -1.63 9.16
N LEU A 129 2.71 -2.15 8.05
CA LEU A 129 2.00 -3.07 7.17
C LEU A 129 2.47 -4.49 7.50
N ALA A 130 1.59 -5.31 8.09
CA ALA A 130 1.87 -6.72 8.30
C ALA A 130 1.87 -7.50 6.97
N GLY A 131 2.33 -8.76 6.99
CA GLY A 131 2.47 -9.56 5.77
C GLY A 131 1.20 -9.68 4.92
N HIS A 132 1.38 -9.80 3.61
CA HIS A 132 0.31 -10.02 2.62
C HIS A 132 -0.72 -8.88 2.52
N CYS A 133 -0.40 -7.67 2.96
CA CYS A 133 -1.27 -6.51 2.78
C CYS A 133 -1.27 -6.05 1.31
N VAL A 134 -2.46 -5.71 0.81
CA VAL A 134 -2.62 -5.16 -0.54
C VAL A 134 -3.21 -3.76 -0.43
N LEU A 135 -2.45 -2.77 -0.85
CA LEU A 135 -2.89 -1.39 -1.01
C LEU A 135 -3.02 -1.10 -2.49
N GLU A 136 -4.22 -0.75 -2.93
CA GLU A 136 -4.43 -0.31 -4.32
C GLU A 136 -3.80 1.09 -4.52
N GLU A 137 -3.94 1.66 -5.72
CA GLU A 137 -3.34 2.96 -6.01
C GLU A 137 -3.98 4.10 -5.22
N TRP A 138 -3.22 5.17 -5.03
CA TRP A 138 -3.67 6.40 -4.36
C TRP A 138 -4.14 6.21 -2.91
N VAL A 139 -3.76 5.14 -2.26
CA VAL A 139 -4.04 4.95 -0.83
C VAL A 139 -3.22 5.93 0.01
N VAL A 140 -3.85 6.51 1.02
CA VAL A 140 -3.17 7.34 2.01
C VAL A 140 -3.38 6.75 3.40
N THR A 141 -2.29 6.41 4.08
CA THR A 141 -2.34 6.18 5.53
C THR A 141 -1.77 7.40 6.24
N ALA A 142 -2.46 7.90 7.25
CA ALA A 142 -1.87 8.87 8.16
C ALA A 142 -0.92 8.17 9.15
N GLY A 143 -0.24 8.94 10.00
CA GLY A 143 0.81 8.38 10.88
C GLY A 143 0.31 7.39 11.92
N MET A 144 1.21 6.49 12.35
CA MET A 144 0.98 5.51 13.41
C MET A 144 -0.19 4.54 13.14
N CYS A 145 -0.39 4.15 11.90
CA CYS A 145 -1.39 3.16 11.53
C CYS A 145 -0.82 1.74 11.60
N GLY A 146 -1.64 0.77 12.00
CA GLY A 146 -1.34 -0.65 11.91
C GLY A 146 -2.31 -1.34 10.95
N VAL A 147 -1.79 -2.08 9.98
CA VAL A 147 -2.60 -2.85 9.02
C VAL A 147 -2.36 -4.34 9.25
N HIS A 148 -3.42 -5.04 9.63
CA HIS A 148 -3.37 -6.47 9.91
C HIS A 148 -3.06 -7.28 8.65
N GLN A 149 -2.33 -8.38 8.81
CA GLN A 149 -1.99 -9.28 7.71
C GLN A 149 -3.22 -9.68 6.86
N PHE A 150 -3.01 -9.81 5.54
CA PHE A 150 -4.03 -10.13 4.55
C PHE A 150 -5.14 -9.08 4.39
N SER A 151 -5.03 -7.90 4.99
CA SER A 151 -6.01 -6.84 4.77
C SER A 151 -5.75 -6.11 3.45
N ARG A 152 -6.83 -5.73 2.79
CA ARG A 152 -6.79 -4.93 1.56
C ARG A 152 -7.28 -3.51 1.83
N ILE A 153 -6.62 -2.53 1.24
CA ILE A 153 -7.06 -1.13 1.27
C ILE A 153 -7.31 -0.70 -0.17
N GLY A 154 -8.56 -0.42 -0.49
CA GLY A 154 -9.00 -0.09 -1.85
C GLY A 154 -8.52 1.30 -2.29
N ALA A 155 -8.50 1.51 -3.60
CA ALA A 155 -7.98 2.71 -4.25
C ALA A 155 -8.61 4.00 -3.70
N HIS A 156 -7.80 5.05 -3.61
CA HIS A 156 -8.19 6.36 -3.10
C HIS A 156 -8.74 6.38 -1.66
N ALA A 157 -8.60 5.27 -0.91
CA ALA A 157 -8.98 5.26 0.49
C ALA A 157 -7.99 6.05 1.37
N ILE A 158 -8.48 6.56 2.49
CA ILE A 158 -7.67 7.20 3.52
C ILE A 158 -7.89 6.51 4.87
N VAL A 159 -6.80 6.19 5.53
CA VAL A 159 -6.77 5.65 6.89
C VAL A 159 -6.29 6.75 7.83
N ALA A 160 -7.13 7.18 8.76
CA ALA A 160 -6.80 8.26 9.70
C ALA A 160 -5.71 7.86 10.70
N ALA A 161 -5.02 8.84 11.26
CA ALA A 161 -3.91 8.63 12.19
C ALA A 161 -4.29 7.74 13.39
N GLY A 162 -3.35 6.88 13.79
CA GLY A 162 -3.51 5.97 14.93
C GLY A 162 -4.51 4.83 14.71
N SER A 163 -4.99 4.63 13.49
CA SER A 163 -6.00 3.60 13.20
C SER A 163 -5.40 2.21 13.10
N LYS A 164 -6.16 1.19 13.55
CA LYS A 164 -5.83 -0.23 13.38
C LYS A 164 -6.81 -0.89 12.40
N VAL A 165 -6.33 -1.20 11.20
CA VAL A 165 -7.09 -1.85 10.14
C VAL A 165 -7.03 -3.36 10.33
N ALA A 166 -8.18 -4.01 10.59
CA ALA A 166 -8.30 -5.46 10.80
C ALA A 166 -9.16 -6.16 9.75
N GLN A 167 -9.85 -5.40 8.90
CA GLN A 167 -10.69 -5.87 7.79
C GLN A 167 -10.39 -5.04 6.55
N ASP A 168 -10.87 -5.46 5.39
CA ASP A 168 -10.65 -4.73 4.14
C ASP A 168 -11.29 -3.34 4.18
N VAL A 169 -10.58 -2.34 3.68
CA VAL A 169 -11.04 -0.95 3.59
C VAL A 169 -11.58 -0.70 2.19
N PRO A 170 -12.87 -0.34 2.03
CA PRO A 170 -13.45 -0.12 0.72
C PRO A 170 -12.73 1.00 -0.06
N PRO A 171 -12.64 0.91 -1.39
CA PRO A 171 -12.14 2.00 -2.22
C PRO A 171 -12.91 3.30 -1.96
N TYR A 172 -12.25 4.43 -2.16
CA TYR A 172 -12.84 5.78 -2.05
C TYR A 172 -13.32 6.16 -0.64
N SER A 173 -13.04 5.36 0.36
CA SER A 173 -13.52 5.57 1.74
C SER A 173 -12.52 6.31 2.61
N MET A 174 -13.03 6.81 3.73
CA MET A 174 -12.27 7.24 4.89
C MET A 174 -12.60 6.32 6.07
N VAL A 175 -11.57 5.82 6.74
CA VAL A 175 -11.70 5.00 7.95
C VAL A 175 -10.88 5.58 9.09
N ALA A 176 -11.33 5.38 10.34
CA ALA A 176 -10.66 5.88 11.54
C ALA A 176 -10.88 4.96 12.73
N GLY A 177 -9.99 5.01 13.69
CA GLY A 177 -10.14 4.41 15.03
C GLY A 177 -9.37 3.11 15.26
N ASP A 178 -9.37 2.67 16.50
CA ASP A 178 -8.86 1.38 16.98
C ASP A 178 -10.05 0.54 17.51
N ARG A 179 -10.49 -0.42 16.76
CA ARG A 179 -10.30 -0.84 15.37
C ARG A 179 -10.93 0.14 14.37
N ALA A 180 -10.32 0.28 13.20
CA ALA A 180 -10.82 1.17 12.15
C ALA A 180 -12.28 0.91 11.78
N ARG A 181 -13.06 1.98 11.67
CA ARG A 181 -14.47 2.00 11.26
C ARG A 181 -14.65 2.95 10.09
N LEU A 182 -15.68 2.70 9.31
CA LEU A 182 -16.03 3.56 8.18
C LEU A 182 -16.55 4.90 8.68
N VAL A 183 -15.88 5.98 8.26
CA VAL A 183 -16.32 7.37 8.49
C VAL A 183 -17.22 7.84 7.35
N GLY A 184 -16.86 7.50 6.11
CA GLY A 184 -17.63 7.86 4.91
C GLY A 184 -16.79 7.83 3.65
N VAL A 185 -17.20 8.58 2.64
CA VAL A 185 -16.47 8.75 1.37
C VAL A 185 -15.36 9.79 1.55
N ASN A 186 -14.17 9.52 1.02
CA ASN A 186 -13.02 10.44 1.00
C ASN A 186 -13.24 11.61 0.00
N SER A 187 -14.31 12.37 0.18
CA SER A 187 -14.74 13.40 -0.78
C SER A 187 -13.64 14.42 -1.09
N VAL A 188 -12.94 14.90 -0.06
CA VAL A 188 -11.87 15.91 -0.22
C VAL A 188 -10.69 15.35 -1.04
N GLY A 189 -10.30 14.09 -0.78
CA GLY A 189 -9.24 13.44 -1.54
C GLY A 189 -9.62 13.23 -3.00
N LEU A 190 -10.86 12.84 -3.25
CA LEU A 190 -11.39 12.64 -4.60
C LEU A 190 -11.48 13.95 -5.38
N GLU A 191 -12.00 15.03 -4.78
CA GLU A 191 -12.04 16.37 -5.38
C GLU A 191 -10.65 16.86 -5.78
N ARG A 192 -9.66 16.73 -4.90
CA ARG A 192 -8.26 17.10 -5.16
C ARG A 192 -7.62 16.32 -6.31
N ARG A 193 -8.13 15.13 -6.59
CA ARG A 193 -7.66 14.24 -7.68
C ARG A 193 -8.51 14.37 -8.95
N GLY A 194 -9.42 15.36 -9.00
CA GLY A 194 -10.19 15.70 -10.21
C GLY A 194 -11.41 14.84 -10.46
N PHE A 195 -11.89 14.06 -9.49
CA PHE A 195 -13.16 13.34 -9.62
C PHE A 195 -14.33 14.33 -9.77
N THR A 196 -15.25 14.03 -10.68
CA THR A 196 -16.40 14.91 -10.91
C THR A 196 -17.34 14.95 -9.70
N PRO A 197 -18.05 16.07 -9.47
CA PRO A 197 -19.09 16.11 -8.42
C PRO A 197 -20.16 15.02 -8.59
N ALA A 198 -20.49 14.65 -9.83
CA ALA A 198 -21.44 13.59 -10.13
C ALA A 198 -20.94 12.22 -9.66
N THR A 199 -19.68 11.87 -9.94
CA THR A 199 -19.06 10.62 -9.47
C THR A 199 -19.01 10.57 -7.94
N ILE A 200 -18.61 11.67 -7.28
CA ILE A 200 -18.57 11.74 -5.82
C ILE A 200 -19.98 11.58 -5.20
N LEU A 201 -21.01 12.17 -5.83
CA LEU A 201 -22.39 12.01 -5.39
C LEU A 201 -22.87 10.56 -5.55
N ALA A 202 -22.55 9.92 -6.67
CA ALA A 202 -22.87 8.51 -6.90
C ALA A 202 -22.21 7.59 -5.86
N LEU A 203 -20.92 7.81 -5.55
CA LEU A 203 -20.21 7.10 -4.49
C LEU A 203 -20.89 7.31 -3.13
N LYS A 204 -21.26 8.55 -2.76
CA LYS A 204 -21.99 8.83 -1.51
C LYS A 204 -23.33 8.09 -1.45
N SER A 205 -24.06 8.02 -2.58
CA SER A 205 -25.32 7.26 -2.65
C SER A 205 -25.07 5.76 -2.44
N ALA A 206 -24.09 5.19 -3.16
CA ALA A 206 -23.72 3.78 -3.02
C ALA A 206 -23.30 3.43 -1.58
N PHE A 207 -22.47 4.27 -0.95
CA PHE A 207 -22.07 4.07 0.46
C PHE A 207 -23.26 4.13 1.41
N ARG A 208 -24.23 5.03 1.16
CA ARG A 208 -25.45 5.09 1.95
C ARG A 208 -26.26 3.80 1.86
N THR A 209 -26.45 3.27 0.68
CA THR A 209 -27.18 2.01 0.47
C THR A 209 -26.45 0.82 1.10
N LEU A 210 -25.13 0.71 0.91
CA LEU A 210 -24.31 -0.41 1.41
C LEU A 210 -24.18 -0.45 2.94
N PHE A 211 -23.98 0.70 3.58
CA PHE A 211 -23.56 0.76 5.00
C PHE A 211 -24.59 1.38 5.94
N TYR A 212 -25.61 2.04 5.43
CA TYR A 212 -26.64 2.72 6.22
C TYR A 212 -28.06 2.26 5.86
N GLY A 213 -28.20 1.47 4.77
CA GLY A 213 -29.47 0.88 4.35
C GLY A 213 -29.88 -0.30 5.23
N LYS A 214 -31.08 -0.81 4.96
CA LYS A 214 -31.65 -2.01 5.62
C LYS A 214 -31.53 -3.27 4.76
N LEU A 215 -31.07 -3.15 3.53
CA LEU A 215 -30.91 -4.26 2.59
C LEU A 215 -29.80 -5.20 3.05
N LEU A 216 -29.93 -6.46 2.71
CA LEU A 216 -28.82 -7.39 2.78
C LEU A 216 -27.73 -6.95 1.79
N ARG A 217 -26.48 -7.33 2.07
CA ARG A 217 -25.32 -6.90 1.29
C ARG A 217 -25.48 -7.17 -0.21
N ASP A 218 -25.92 -8.38 -0.56
CA ASP A 218 -26.04 -8.79 -1.95
C ASP A 218 -27.18 -8.04 -2.66
N GLU A 219 -28.31 -7.84 -1.99
CA GLU A 219 -29.43 -7.00 -2.47
C GLU A 219 -28.99 -5.54 -2.72
N ALA A 220 -28.21 -4.98 -1.79
CA ALA A 220 -27.65 -3.64 -1.95
C ALA A 220 -26.70 -3.54 -3.15
N ILE A 221 -25.84 -4.54 -3.35
CA ILE A 221 -24.93 -4.61 -4.50
C ILE A 221 -25.73 -4.68 -5.81
N GLU A 222 -26.74 -5.53 -5.89
CA GLU A 222 -27.59 -5.66 -7.09
C GLU A 222 -28.34 -4.36 -7.41
N GLN A 223 -28.94 -3.73 -6.41
CA GLN A 223 -29.63 -2.45 -6.57
C GLN A 223 -28.67 -1.37 -7.10
N ILE A 224 -27.51 -1.18 -6.47
CA ILE A 224 -26.56 -0.15 -6.88
C ILE A 224 -26.02 -0.45 -8.30
N ARG A 225 -25.77 -1.72 -8.62
CA ARG A 225 -25.31 -2.12 -9.96
C ARG A 225 -26.35 -1.78 -11.04
N ALA A 226 -27.63 -1.97 -10.74
CA ALA A 226 -28.71 -1.59 -11.66
C ALA A 226 -28.84 -0.07 -11.85
N GLU A 227 -28.67 0.70 -10.78
CA GLU A 227 -28.85 2.16 -10.79
C GLU A 227 -27.64 2.93 -11.35
N SER A 228 -26.41 2.46 -11.05
CA SER A 228 -25.18 3.23 -11.27
C SER A 228 -23.99 2.41 -11.76
N GLY A 229 -24.20 1.15 -12.14
CA GLY A 229 -23.12 0.23 -12.55
C GLY A 229 -22.39 0.63 -13.85
N ALA A 230 -22.85 1.65 -14.58
CA ALA A 230 -22.12 2.23 -15.71
C ALA A 230 -20.94 3.13 -15.27
N ILE A 231 -20.88 3.52 -14.00
CA ILE A 231 -19.81 4.34 -13.43
C ILE A 231 -18.68 3.41 -12.98
N HIS A 232 -17.50 3.58 -13.55
CA HIS A 232 -16.31 2.73 -13.28
C HIS A 232 -16.04 2.58 -11.78
N GLU A 233 -16.05 3.67 -11.04
CA GLU A 233 -15.76 3.71 -9.61
C GLU A 233 -16.81 2.95 -8.78
N ILE A 234 -18.05 2.94 -9.23
CA ILE A 234 -19.11 2.16 -8.58
C ILE A 234 -18.87 0.67 -8.82
N THR A 235 -18.58 0.27 -10.05
CA THR A 235 -18.27 -1.12 -10.37
C THR A 235 -17.07 -1.60 -9.56
N HIS A 236 -15.98 -0.83 -9.52
CA HIS A 236 -14.79 -1.15 -8.73
C HIS A 236 -15.13 -1.31 -7.23
N LEU A 237 -15.89 -0.39 -6.64
CA LEU A 237 -16.35 -0.48 -5.26
C LEU A 237 -17.13 -1.78 -4.99
N LEU A 238 -18.08 -2.10 -5.85
CA LEU A 238 -18.92 -3.29 -5.69
C LEU A 238 -18.11 -4.59 -5.83
N ASP A 239 -17.22 -4.65 -6.81
CA ASP A 239 -16.38 -5.82 -7.05
C ASP A 239 -15.36 -6.02 -5.93
N PHE A 240 -14.78 -4.93 -5.41
CA PHE A 240 -13.92 -4.99 -4.22
C PHE A 240 -14.66 -5.59 -3.01
N ILE A 241 -15.87 -5.12 -2.75
CA ILE A 241 -16.68 -5.59 -1.60
C ILE A 241 -17.11 -7.05 -1.81
N ALA A 242 -17.54 -7.42 -3.00
CA ALA A 242 -17.95 -8.80 -3.31
C ALA A 242 -16.79 -9.79 -3.13
N ASN A 243 -15.57 -9.39 -3.47
CA ASN A 243 -14.36 -10.21 -3.40
C ASN A 243 -13.54 -9.98 -2.11
N SER A 244 -14.15 -9.52 -1.01
CA SER A 244 -13.49 -9.33 0.28
C SER A 244 -13.68 -10.54 1.22
N PRO A 245 -12.74 -11.48 1.29
CA PRO A 245 -12.89 -12.70 2.10
C PRO A 245 -12.90 -12.42 3.60
N ARG A 246 -12.25 -11.33 4.03
CA ARG A 246 -12.24 -10.87 5.43
C ARG A 246 -13.45 -10.02 5.79
N GLY A 247 -14.30 -9.71 4.83
CA GLY A 247 -15.31 -8.67 4.95
C GLY A 247 -14.69 -7.27 4.97
N VAL A 248 -15.50 -6.26 4.72
CA VAL A 248 -15.08 -4.86 4.75
C VAL A 248 -15.38 -4.20 6.08
N VAL A 249 -14.60 -3.19 6.45
CA VAL A 249 -14.88 -2.35 7.61
C VAL A 249 -16.28 -1.75 7.48
N GLY A 250 -17.07 -1.91 8.52
CA GLY A 250 -18.40 -1.32 8.63
C GLY A 250 -18.37 -0.05 9.46
N ARG A 251 -19.56 0.53 9.61
CA ARG A 251 -19.85 1.62 10.52
C ARG A 251 -19.80 1.13 11.98
N GLU A 252 -19.52 2.03 12.92
CA GLU A 252 -19.80 1.77 14.33
C GLU A 252 -21.30 1.55 14.51
N ARG A 253 -21.67 0.45 15.15
CA ARG A 253 -23.07 0.23 15.54
C ARG A 253 -23.28 0.92 16.89
N GLU A 254 -24.23 1.85 16.93
CA GLU A 254 -24.71 2.45 18.17
C GLU A 254 -25.32 1.39 19.08
#